data_872303ddb62a89a266e93fd749a44f75
#
_entry.id   872303ddb62a89a266e93fd749a44f75
#
_cell.length_a   1.000
_cell.length_b   1.000
_cell.length_c   1.000
_cell.angle_alpha   90.00
_cell.angle_beta   90.00
_cell.angle_gamma   90.00
#
_symmetry.space_group_name_H-M   'P 1'
#
loop_
_entity.id
_entity.type
_entity.pdbx_description
1 polymer ?
#
loop_
_entity_poly.entity_id
_entity_poly.type
_entity_poly.pdbx_seq_one_letter_code
_entity_poly.pdbx_strand_id
1 'polypeptide(L)'
;MKWVNHEIVTGVIVYGATGDFLATAFSMAGAIFPDKVEGKPGANYWSWRARHRGWSHWPVLYIAILAIMQLGLLPQGADVERGATFICIGALLHIAEDAFCGKVPLFLPWQKVGIKLFTVGSVMEYLFAMAVVILTYIIHAQVMVK
;
A
#
# COMPACT_ATOMS: atom_id res chain seq x y z
N MET A 1 -4.35 5.05 6.92
CA MET A 1 -5.74 4.53 7.14
C MET A 1 -5.73 3.40 8.18
N LYS A 2 -6.90 2.82 8.54
CA LYS A 2 -6.96 1.55 9.29
C LYS A 2 -6.53 0.38 8.41
N TRP A 3 -5.88 -0.62 8.98
CA TRP A 3 -5.39 -1.80 8.22
C TRP A 3 -6.44 -2.45 7.34
N VAL A 4 -7.65 -2.65 7.89
CA VAL A 4 -8.77 -3.23 7.14
C VAL A 4 -9.09 -2.43 5.87
N ASN A 5 -9.06 -1.10 5.94
CA ASN A 5 -9.34 -0.27 4.78
C ASN A 5 -8.21 -0.35 3.74
N HIS A 6 -6.94 -0.44 4.18
CA HIS A 6 -5.80 -0.69 3.28
C HIS A 6 -5.94 -2.03 2.56
N GLU A 7 -6.30 -3.10 3.28
CA GLU A 7 -6.49 -4.42 2.69
C GLU A 7 -7.63 -4.42 1.67
N ILE A 8 -8.78 -3.82 2.02
CA ILE A 8 -9.95 -3.77 1.13
C ILE A 8 -9.63 -2.97 -0.14
N VAL A 9 -9.11 -1.76 0.01
CA VAL A 9 -8.83 -0.86 -1.13
C VAL A 9 -7.76 -1.48 -2.04
N THR A 10 -6.65 -1.92 -1.47
CA THR A 10 -5.58 -2.61 -2.23
C THR A 10 -6.10 -3.87 -2.90
N GLY A 11 -6.85 -4.71 -2.17
CA GLY A 11 -7.39 -5.95 -2.70
C GLY A 11 -8.31 -5.73 -3.89
N VAL A 12 -9.23 -4.77 -3.78
CA VAL A 12 -10.16 -4.46 -4.87
C VAL A 12 -9.43 -3.89 -6.09
N ILE A 13 -8.48 -2.98 -5.89
CA ILE A 13 -7.69 -2.40 -7.00
C ILE A 13 -6.92 -3.51 -7.74
N VAL A 14 -6.19 -4.35 -7.01
CA VAL A 14 -5.36 -5.38 -7.63
C VAL A 14 -6.20 -6.46 -8.27
N TYR A 15 -7.27 -6.92 -7.61
CA TYR A 15 -8.18 -7.90 -8.21
C TYR A 15 -8.89 -7.35 -9.45
N GLY A 16 -9.37 -6.11 -9.39
CA GLY A 16 -9.98 -5.45 -10.53
C GLY A 16 -9.05 -5.26 -11.73
N ALA A 17 -7.75 -5.09 -11.47
CA ALA A 17 -6.74 -4.93 -12.51
C ALA A 17 -6.23 -6.26 -13.09
N THR A 18 -6.18 -7.32 -12.28
CA THR A 18 -5.49 -8.58 -12.66
C THR A 18 -6.42 -9.78 -12.78
N GLY A 19 -7.56 -9.78 -12.11
CA GLY A 19 -8.42 -10.97 -11.95
C GLY A 19 -7.77 -12.11 -11.16
N ASP A 20 -6.65 -11.87 -10.49
CA ASP A 20 -5.77 -12.88 -9.91
C ASP A 20 -5.85 -12.88 -8.37
N PHE A 21 -6.39 -13.95 -7.82
CA PHE A 21 -6.52 -14.11 -6.37
C PHE A 21 -5.19 -14.16 -5.62
N LEU A 22 -4.17 -14.80 -6.20
CA LEU A 22 -2.88 -14.92 -5.54
C LEU A 22 -2.14 -13.59 -5.52
N ALA A 23 -2.15 -12.87 -6.64
CA ALA A 23 -1.66 -11.49 -6.73
C ALA A 23 -2.35 -10.58 -5.71
N THR A 24 -3.67 -10.70 -5.61
CA THR A 24 -4.49 -9.95 -4.64
C THR A 24 -4.08 -10.26 -3.21
N ALA A 25 -3.95 -11.54 -2.84
CA ALA A 25 -3.56 -11.94 -1.49
C ALA A 25 -2.18 -11.42 -1.10
N PHE A 26 -1.19 -11.51 -2.00
CA PHE A 26 0.13 -10.94 -1.77
C PHE A 26 0.09 -9.41 -1.64
N SER A 27 -0.70 -8.72 -2.45
CA SER A 27 -0.85 -7.27 -2.35
C SER A 27 -1.54 -6.84 -1.05
N MET A 28 -2.54 -7.56 -0.58
CA MET A 28 -3.18 -7.30 0.72
C MET A 28 -2.18 -7.49 1.88
N ALA A 29 -1.34 -8.53 1.83
CA ALA A 29 -0.24 -8.69 2.78
C ALA A 29 0.76 -7.52 2.71
N GLY A 30 1.09 -7.08 1.50
CA GLY A 30 1.91 -5.90 1.24
C GLY A 30 1.30 -4.61 1.78
N ALA A 31 -0.03 -4.46 1.70
CA ALA A 31 -0.74 -3.29 2.18
C ALA A 31 -0.68 -3.07 3.71
N ILE A 32 -0.36 -4.08 4.48
CA ILE A 32 -0.15 -3.94 5.93
C ILE A 32 1.33 -4.01 6.32
N PHE A 33 2.20 -4.36 5.38
CA PHE A 33 3.62 -4.60 5.64
C PHE A 33 4.37 -3.37 6.20
N PRO A 34 4.22 -2.14 5.65
CA PRO A 34 4.90 -0.96 6.17
C PRO A 34 4.61 -0.70 7.65
N ASP A 35 3.34 -0.78 8.04
CA ASP A 35 2.89 -0.62 9.42
C ASP A 35 3.34 -1.76 10.35
N LYS A 36 3.36 -2.99 9.86
CA LYS A 36 3.81 -4.16 10.61
C LYS A 36 5.29 -4.08 10.95
N VAL A 37 6.12 -3.62 10.01
CA VAL A 37 7.57 -3.45 10.21
C VAL A 37 7.87 -2.35 11.22
N GLU A 38 7.07 -1.28 11.25
CA GLU A 38 7.21 -0.24 12.28
C GLU A 38 6.82 -0.70 13.68
N GLY A 39 5.94 -1.65 13.77
CA GLY A 39 5.41 -2.15 15.03
C GLY A 39 4.45 -1.17 15.73
N LYS A 40 4.02 -1.57 16.92
CA LYS A 40 3.10 -0.77 17.76
C LYS A 40 3.86 0.28 18.57
N PRO A 41 3.19 1.39 18.94
CA PRO A 41 3.77 2.32 19.91
C PRO A 41 4.12 1.58 21.21
N GLY A 42 5.39 1.65 21.61
CA GLY A 42 5.86 1.12 22.90
C GLY A 42 5.59 2.11 24.04
N ALA A 43 6.28 1.92 25.15
CA ALA A 43 6.18 2.78 26.34
C ALA A 43 6.46 4.27 26.04
N ASN A 44 7.30 4.57 25.04
CA ASN A 44 7.57 5.92 24.59
C ASN A 44 6.82 6.20 23.26
N TYR A 45 5.57 6.61 23.37
CA TYR A 45 4.71 7.00 22.25
C TYR A 45 5.34 8.08 21.35
N TRP A 46 5.96 9.10 21.93
CA TRP A 46 6.53 10.22 21.17
C TRP A 46 7.73 9.82 20.33
N SER A 47 8.56 8.93 20.85
CA SER A 47 9.69 8.37 20.10
C SER A 47 9.22 7.51 18.93
N TRP A 48 8.19 6.69 19.12
CA TRP A 48 7.56 5.93 18.05
C TRP A 48 6.94 6.87 17.00
N ARG A 49 6.16 7.86 17.44
CA ARG A 49 5.49 8.81 16.54
C ARG A 49 6.47 9.64 15.71
N ALA A 50 7.63 9.99 16.23
CA ALA A 50 8.67 10.69 15.47
C ALA A 50 9.22 9.86 14.30
N ARG A 51 9.31 8.54 14.49
CA ARG A 51 9.77 7.57 13.47
C ARG A 51 8.64 7.05 12.59
N HIS A 52 7.39 7.16 13.06
CA HIS A 52 6.21 6.67 12.34
C HIS A 52 6.14 7.26 10.94
N ARG A 53 5.87 6.39 9.95
CA ARG A 53 5.95 6.68 8.53
C ARG A 53 7.33 7.21 8.13
N GLY A 54 8.38 6.52 8.58
CA GLY A 54 9.76 6.74 8.18
C GLY A 54 10.19 5.87 7.01
N TRP A 55 11.24 5.09 7.21
CA TRP A 55 11.82 4.21 6.19
C TRP A 55 10.86 3.15 5.66
N SER A 56 9.99 2.59 6.49
CA SER A 56 9.01 1.59 6.10
C SER A 56 7.95 2.12 5.13
N HIS A 57 7.71 3.44 5.14
CA HIS A 57 6.79 4.14 4.25
C HIS A 57 7.51 4.91 3.13
N TRP A 58 8.76 4.57 2.86
CA TRP A 58 9.52 5.22 1.80
C TRP A 58 9.32 4.50 0.47
N PRO A 59 8.59 5.11 -0.51
CA PRO A 59 8.22 4.42 -1.74
C PRO A 59 9.41 4.02 -2.59
N VAL A 60 10.51 4.79 -2.54
CA VAL A 60 11.73 4.49 -3.29
C VAL A 60 12.32 3.13 -2.91
N LEU A 61 12.17 2.69 -1.65
CA LEU A 61 12.62 1.36 -1.22
C LEU A 61 11.89 0.25 -1.99
N TYR A 62 10.56 0.32 -2.08
CA TYR A 62 9.75 -0.68 -2.77
C TYR A 62 9.93 -0.64 -4.27
N ILE A 63 10.09 0.57 -4.85
CA ILE A 63 10.41 0.75 -6.28
C ILE A 63 11.78 0.15 -6.59
N ALA A 64 12.78 0.35 -5.74
CA ALA A 64 14.11 -0.23 -5.92
C ALA A 64 14.07 -1.76 -5.85
N ILE A 65 13.32 -2.33 -4.90
CA ILE A 65 13.13 -3.79 -4.82
C ILE A 65 12.47 -4.31 -6.10
N LEU A 66 11.38 -3.67 -6.57
CA LEU A 66 10.73 -4.04 -7.82
C LEU A 66 11.70 -3.98 -9.01
N ALA A 67 12.49 -2.92 -9.13
CA ALA A 67 13.47 -2.79 -10.21
C ALA A 67 14.53 -3.90 -10.16
N ILE A 68 15.08 -4.21 -8.99
CA ILE A 68 16.05 -5.30 -8.81
C ILE A 68 15.46 -6.64 -9.25
N MET A 69 14.18 -6.91 -8.91
CA MET A 69 13.51 -8.13 -9.28
C MET A 69 13.25 -8.21 -10.78
N GLN A 70 12.68 -7.16 -11.37
CA GLN A 70 12.37 -7.11 -12.81
C GLN A 70 13.60 -7.12 -13.72
N LEU A 71 14.74 -6.64 -13.24
CA LEU A 71 16.02 -6.69 -13.95
C LEU A 71 16.73 -8.04 -13.82
N GLY A 72 16.16 -8.99 -13.07
CA GLY A 72 16.76 -10.32 -12.86
C GLY A 72 18.10 -10.29 -12.12
N LEU A 73 18.33 -9.25 -11.30
CA LEU A 73 19.61 -9.09 -10.57
C LEU A 73 19.76 -10.08 -9.40
N LEU A 74 18.66 -10.73 -9.00
CA LEU A 74 18.68 -11.79 -8.01
C LEU A 74 18.14 -13.07 -8.63
N PRO A 75 18.87 -14.18 -8.57
CA PRO A 75 18.39 -15.47 -9.05
C PRO A 75 17.29 -15.98 -8.11
N GLN A 76 16.08 -16.07 -8.61
CA GLN A 76 14.91 -16.51 -7.84
C GLN A 76 13.92 -17.26 -8.73
N GLY A 77 13.10 -18.12 -8.14
CA GLY A 77 12.01 -18.77 -8.85
C GLY A 77 10.87 -17.80 -9.17
N ALA A 78 10.15 -18.07 -10.25
CA ALA A 78 9.03 -17.23 -10.71
C ALA A 78 7.97 -16.96 -9.64
N ASP A 79 7.70 -17.91 -8.76
CA ASP A 79 6.73 -17.74 -7.68
C ASP A 79 7.20 -16.73 -6.62
N VAL A 80 8.49 -16.73 -6.31
CA VAL A 80 9.10 -15.77 -5.37
C VAL A 80 9.07 -14.36 -5.97
N GLU A 81 9.44 -14.24 -7.23
CA GLU A 81 9.39 -12.97 -7.96
C GLU A 81 7.97 -12.40 -7.99
N ARG A 82 6.99 -13.23 -8.35
CA ARG A 82 5.59 -12.83 -8.36
C ARG A 82 5.10 -12.39 -6.98
N GLY A 83 5.37 -13.18 -5.93
CA GLY A 83 4.98 -12.86 -4.57
C GLY A 83 5.58 -11.54 -4.10
N ALA A 84 6.89 -11.35 -4.27
CA ALA A 84 7.58 -10.13 -3.88
C ALA A 84 7.09 -8.90 -4.68
N THR A 85 6.83 -9.08 -5.98
CA THR A 85 6.27 -8.01 -6.83
C THR A 85 4.95 -7.50 -6.28
N PHE A 86 4.01 -8.39 -5.97
CA PHE A 86 2.70 -7.98 -5.48
C PHE A 86 2.72 -7.51 -4.02
N ILE A 87 3.63 -7.98 -3.19
CA ILE A 87 3.89 -7.39 -1.86
C ILE A 87 4.39 -5.95 -2.00
N CYS A 88 5.32 -5.68 -2.89
CA CYS A 88 5.80 -4.31 -3.13
C CYS A 88 4.71 -3.40 -3.70
N ILE A 89 3.87 -3.90 -4.62
CA ILE A 89 2.71 -3.16 -5.15
C ILE A 89 1.75 -2.82 -4.00
N GLY A 90 1.43 -3.77 -3.14
CA GLY A 90 0.57 -3.52 -1.98
C GLY A 90 1.14 -2.48 -1.01
N ALA A 91 2.44 -2.53 -0.74
CA ALA A 91 3.12 -1.53 0.09
C ALA A 91 3.10 -0.13 -0.54
N LEU A 92 3.26 -0.03 -1.86
CA LEU A 92 3.17 1.25 -2.58
C LEU A 92 1.74 1.82 -2.54
N LEU A 93 0.72 0.97 -2.70
CA LEU A 93 -0.69 1.38 -2.56
C LEU A 93 -0.98 1.85 -1.14
N HIS A 94 -0.53 1.12 -0.10
CA HIS A 94 -0.63 1.56 1.29
C HIS A 94 -0.04 2.96 1.50
N ILE A 95 1.16 3.22 0.99
CA ILE A 95 1.84 4.52 1.12
C ILE A 95 1.03 5.62 0.40
N ALA A 96 0.50 5.34 -0.79
CA ALA A 96 -0.35 6.27 -1.52
C ALA A 96 -1.64 6.60 -0.76
N GLU A 97 -2.32 5.59 -0.22
CA GLU A 97 -3.52 5.74 0.60
C GLU A 97 -3.25 6.53 1.88
N ASP A 98 -2.09 6.29 2.51
CA ASP A 98 -1.66 7.02 3.70
C ASP A 98 -1.33 8.49 3.43
N ALA A 99 -0.95 8.85 2.21
CA ALA A 99 -0.77 10.24 1.80
C ALA A 99 -2.08 11.04 1.80
N PHE A 100 -3.25 10.38 1.67
CA PHE A 100 -4.56 11.03 1.78
C PHE A 100 -4.96 11.33 3.22
N CYS A 101 -4.47 10.60 4.21
CA CYS A 101 -4.81 10.83 5.62
C CYS A 101 -3.66 11.41 6.44
N GLY A 102 -2.48 11.57 5.87
CA GLY A 102 -1.31 12.11 6.58
C GLY A 102 -0.16 12.44 5.67
N LYS A 103 1.03 12.53 6.26
CA LYS A 103 2.26 12.77 5.53
C LYS A 103 3.10 11.50 5.46
N VAL A 104 3.60 11.19 4.28
CA VAL A 104 4.50 10.06 3.99
C VAL A 104 5.78 10.56 3.33
N PRO A 105 6.92 9.86 3.45
CA PRO A 105 8.12 10.16 2.69
C PRO A 105 7.84 10.10 1.18
N LEU A 106 8.54 10.93 0.39
CA LEU A 106 8.47 10.86 -1.06
C LEU A 106 9.84 10.49 -1.64
N PHE A 107 10.70 11.48 -1.86
CA PHE A 107 12.05 11.24 -2.42
C PHE A 107 13.08 10.88 -1.35
N LEU A 108 13.00 11.51 -0.19
CA LEU A 108 13.90 11.26 0.94
C LEU A 108 13.11 10.83 2.16
N PRO A 109 13.62 9.89 2.98
CA PRO A 109 12.87 9.33 4.11
C PRO A 109 12.43 10.34 5.17
N TRP A 110 13.08 11.50 5.21
CA TRP A 110 12.78 12.61 6.13
C TRP A 110 11.91 13.71 5.51
N GLN A 111 11.77 13.75 4.19
CA GLN A 111 10.87 14.70 3.49
C GLN A 111 9.49 14.09 3.38
N LYS A 112 8.55 14.59 4.18
CA LYS A 112 7.20 14.06 4.24
C LYS A 112 6.19 14.99 3.56
N VAL A 113 5.43 14.43 2.62
CA VAL A 113 4.35 15.09 1.87
C VAL A 113 3.05 14.34 2.06
N GLY A 114 1.91 15.01 1.88
CA GLY A 114 0.59 14.40 1.95
C GLY A 114 -0.51 15.44 1.86
N ILE A 115 -1.69 15.00 1.40
CA ILE A 115 -2.84 15.88 1.13
C ILE A 115 -3.67 16.10 2.39
N LYS A 116 -3.76 15.10 3.28
CA LYS A 116 -4.51 15.12 4.54
C LYS A 116 -6.00 15.46 4.33
N LEU A 117 -6.69 14.71 3.48
CA LEU A 117 -8.11 14.89 3.21
C LEU A 117 -9.00 14.48 4.40
N PHE A 118 -8.57 13.47 5.17
CA PHE A 118 -9.31 12.94 6.30
C PHE A 118 -8.38 12.45 7.42
N THR A 119 -8.96 12.21 8.60
CA THR A 119 -8.24 11.63 9.74
C THR A 119 -8.50 10.13 9.82
N VAL A 120 -7.50 9.39 10.29
CA VAL A 120 -7.60 7.93 10.49
C VAL A 120 -8.75 7.61 11.44
N GLY A 121 -9.61 6.67 11.05
CA GLY A 121 -10.77 6.23 11.81
C GLY A 121 -12.00 7.13 11.68
N SER A 122 -11.97 8.19 10.86
CA SER A 122 -13.13 9.03 10.59
C SER A 122 -14.12 8.40 9.60
N VAL A 123 -15.35 8.89 9.57
CA VAL A 123 -16.36 8.50 8.58
C VAL A 123 -15.86 8.74 7.16
N MET A 124 -15.10 9.83 6.93
CA MET A 124 -14.55 10.16 5.63
C MET A 124 -13.54 9.13 5.11
N GLU A 125 -12.81 8.44 6.00
CA GLU A 125 -11.94 7.33 5.61
C GLU A 125 -12.75 6.18 5.00
N TYR A 126 -13.88 5.81 5.61
CA TYR A 126 -14.75 4.73 5.09
C TYR A 126 -15.46 5.14 3.81
N LEU A 127 -15.89 6.39 3.70
CA LEU A 127 -16.47 6.92 2.45
C LEU A 127 -15.45 6.91 1.32
N PHE A 128 -14.20 7.25 1.60
CA PHE A 128 -13.10 7.17 0.63
C PHE A 128 -12.88 5.72 0.19
N ALA A 129 -12.75 4.78 1.12
CA ALA A 129 -12.57 3.36 0.80
C ALA A 129 -13.75 2.83 -0.05
N MET A 130 -14.98 3.15 0.34
CA MET A 130 -16.18 2.76 -0.40
C MET A 130 -16.20 3.37 -1.82
N ALA A 131 -15.83 4.64 -1.97
CA ALA A 131 -15.75 5.29 -3.28
C ALA A 131 -14.73 4.61 -4.20
N VAL A 132 -13.56 4.22 -3.67
CA VAL A 132 -12.56 3.47 -4.45
C VAL A 132 -13.09 2.10 -4.87
N VAL A 133 -13.77 1.37 -3.97
CA VAL A 133 -14.40 0.07 -4.29
C VAL A 133 -15.42 0.21 -5.42
N ILE A 134 -16.33 1.19 -5.32
CA ILE A 134 -17.36 1.44 -6.33
C ILE A 134 -16.72 1.82 -7.68
N LEU A 135 -15.75 2.72 -7.65
CA LEU A 135 -15.06 3.18 -8.87
C LEU A 135 -14.33 2.03 -9.56
N THR A 136 -13.61 1.21 -8.81
CA THR A 136 -12.92 0.03 -9.37
C THR A 136 -13.92 -0.96 -9.97
N TYR A 137 -15.04 -1.20 -9.30
CA TYR A 137 -16.10 -2.07 -9.83
C TYR A 137 -16.68 -1.54 -11.14
N ILE A 138 -16.97 -0.23 -11.22
CA ILE A 138 -17.50 0.40 -12.45
C ILE A 138 -16.49 0.27 -13.59
N ILE A 139 -15.22 0.55 -13.34
CA ILE A 139 -14.15 0.44 -14.34
C ILE A 139 -14.04 -1.00 -14.83
N HIS A 140 -13.98 -1.98 -13.90
CA HIS A 140 -13.88 -3.39 -14.23
C HIS A 140 -15.08 -3.85 -15.07
N ALA A 141 -16.30 -3.48 -14.70
CA ALA A 141 -17.50 -3.81 -15.44
C ALA A 141 -17.48 -3.25 -16.87
N GLN A 142 -16.98 -2.05 -17.07
CA GLN A 142 -16.85 -1.44 -18.40
C GLN A 142 -15.79 -2.11 -19.28
N VAL A 143 -14.72 -2.62 -18.69
CA VAL A 143 -13.64 -3.31 -19.42
C VAL A 143 -14.10 -4.69 -19.85
N MET A 144 -14.90 -5.39 -19.04
CA MET A 144 -15.39 -6.75 -19.34
C MET A 144 -16.54 -6.79 -20.35
N VAL A 145 -17.20 -5.66 -20.61
CA VAL A 145 -18.33 -5.56 -21.60
C VAL A 145 -17.80 -5.29 -23.03
N LYS A 146 -16.52 -4.97 -23.19
CA LYS A 146 -15.88 -4.78 -24.51
C LYS A 146 -15.20 -6.06 -24.97
#